data_a89b408ceeff68221cd68659bf2d63bb
#
_entry.id   a89b408ceeff68221cd68659bf2d63bb
#
_cell.length_a   1.000
_cell.length_b   1.000
_cell.length_c   1.000
_cell.angle_alpha   90.00
_cell.angle_beta   90.00
_cell.angle_gamma   90.00
#
_symmetry.space_group_name_H-M   'P 1'
#
loop_
_entity.id
_entity.type
_entity.pdbx_description
1 polymer ?
#
loop_
_entity_poly.entity_id
_entity_poly.type
_entity_poly.pdbx_seq_one_letter_code
_entity_poly.pdbx_strand_id
1 'polypeptide(L)'
;MVQSRFIHGAPRSPAPLAEAAAPAIGRRGFIALGVLLMGVGALSLLFPFIAAFSFNIVVGVTLLVGGIATLVQAARMRRWRGSAVQVLLGLLYLGGGIIFIANPFAGVLALTIMLGAFFAADGAARIILAFRVRPQRAWWLFLVSGLLSLALGVLVLIGLPSGLSIAFLGVVVGINMILTGFSFLCCTGNERRGTLS
;
A
#
# COMPACT_ATOMS: atom_id res chain seq x y z
N MET A 1 45.40 -26.38 -35.69
CA MET A 1 45.31 -27.21 -34.48
C MET A 1 45.49 -26.31 -33.27
N VAL A 2 44.66 -25.26 -33.08
CA VAL A 2 44.59 -24.40 -31.90
C VAL A 2 43.20 -23.75 -31.90
N GLN A 3 42.17 -24.43 -31.41
CA GLN A 3 40.85 -23.81 -31.11
C GLN A 3 40.02 -24.75 -30.23
N SER A 4 40.39 -24.89 -28.97
CA SER A 4 39.54 -25.57 -28.02
C SER A 4 39.92 -25.24 -26.55
N ARG A 5 39.92 -23.97 -26.16
CA ARG A 5 40.12 -23.60 -24.73
C ARG A 5 39.51 -22.24 -24.33
N PHE A 6 38.31 -21.92 -24.76
CA PHE A 6 37.63 -20.71 -24.26
C PHE A 6 36.11 -20.90 -24.01
N ILE A 7 35.72 -22.01 -23.35
CA ILE A 7 34.37 -22.18 -22.90
C ILE A 7 34.39 -22.74 -21.45
N HIS A 8 34.90 -21.98 -20.50
CA HIS A 8 34.65 -22.22 -19.07
C HIS A 8 34.82 -20.90 -18.33
N GLY A 9 33.79 -20.12 -18.31
CA GLY A 9 33.73 -18.88 -17.58
C GLY A 9 32.48 -18.10 -17.89
N ALA A 10 31.32 -18.76 -17.94
CA ALA A 10 30.06 -18.02 -17.87
C ALA A 10 30.03 -17.26 -16.54
N PRO A 11 29.91 -15.91 -16.53
CA PRO A 11 29.75 -15.18 -15.29
C PRO A 11 28.51 -15.71 -14.63
N ARG A 12 28.65 -16.23 -13.40
CA ARG A 12 27.50 -16.55 -12.55
C ARG A 12 26.69 -15.28 -12.48
N SER A 13 25.50 -15.30 -13.07
CA SER A 13 24.55 -14.21 -12.91
C SER A 13 24.43 -13.95 -11.42
N PRO A 14 24.60 -12.71 -10.93
CA PRO A 14 24.38 -12.42 -9.53
C PRO A 14 22.94 -12.86 -9.21
N ALA A 15 22.82 -13.81 -8.30
CA ALA A 15 21.52 -14.22 -7.80
C ALA A 15 20.75 -12.94 -7.43
N PRO A 16 19.51 -12.77 -7.88
CA PRO A 16 18.77 -11.55 -7.61
C PRO A 16 18.70 -11.35 -6.10
N LEU A 17 19.20 -10.21 -5.64
CA LEU A 17 19.23 -9.83 -4.21
C LEU A 17 17.84 -9.89 -3.55
N ALA A 18 16.79 -10.00 -4.35
CA ALA A 18 15.42 -10.24 -3.91
C ALA A 18 15.21 -11.62 -3.26
N GLU A 19 16.06 -12.63 -3.56
CA GLU A 19 15.89 -13.98 -3.03
C GLU A 19 16.51 -14.12 -1.62
N ALA A 20 17.42 -13.23 -1.24
CA ALA A 20 18.08 -13.24 0.07
C ALA A 20 17.23 -12.62 1.21
N ALA A 21 16.10 -11.97 0.91
CA ALA A 21 15.28 -11.25 1.88
C ALA A 21 13.90 -11.90 2.15
N ALA A 22 13.61 -13.06 1.56
CA ALA A 22 12.40 -13.79 1.90
C ALA A 22 12.59 -14.46 3.27
N PRO A 23 11.92 -14.01 4.35
CA PRO A 23 11.91 -14.78 5.58
C PRO A 23 11.30 -16.14 5.26
N ALA A 24 11.93 -17.21 5.72
CA ALA A 24 11.48 -18.59 5.54
C ALA A 24 10.18 -18.86 6.36
N ILE A 25 9.13 -18.10 6.06
CA ILE A 25 7.79 -18.36 6.55
C ILE A 25 7.30 -19.55 5.74
N GLY A 26 7.35 -20.75 6.34
CA GLY A 26 6.87 -21.96 5.70
C GLY A 26 5.41 -21.78 5.21
N ARG A 27 5.01 -22.54 4.20
CA ARG A 27 3.67 -22.53 3.57
C ARG A 27 2.51 -22.41 4.58
N ARG A 28 2.64 -23.06 5.75
CA ARG A 28 1.65 -22.97 6.85
C ARG A 28 1.56 -21.54 7.40
N GLY A 29 2.67 -20.81 7.46
CA GLY A 29 2.69 -19.41 7.89
C GLY A 29 1.99 -18.48 6.92
N PHE A 30 2.16 -18.68 5.59
CA PHE A 30 1.43 -17.90 4.57
C PHE A 30 -0.08 -18.14 4.62
N ILE A 31 -0.51 -19.39 4.80
CA ILE A 31 -1.93 -19.73 4.95
C ILE A 31 -2.48 -19.10 6.24
N ALA A 32 -1.78 -19.24 7.36
CA ALA A 32 -2.20 -18.66 8.64
C ALA A 32 -2.31 -17.13 8.54
N LEU A 33 -1.34 -16.48 7.90
CA LEU A 33 -1.37 -15.03 7.66
C LEU A 33 -2.54 -14.62 6.76
N GLY A 34 -2.81 -15.34 5.68
CA GLY A 34 -3.93 -15.09 4.79
C GLY A 34 -5.28 -15.21 5.50
N VAL A 35 -5.48 -16.28 6.27
CA VAL A 35 -6.70 -16.49 7.05
C VAL A 35 -6.87 -15.42 8.13
N LEU A 36 -5.78 -15.07 8.84
CA LEU A 36 -5.81 -14.02 9.85
C LEU A 36 -6.17 -12.66 9.25
N LEU A 37 -5.56 -12.29 8.11
CA LEU A 37 -5.88 -11.05 7.40
C LEU A 37 -7.34 -11.00 6.93
N MET A 38 -7.88 -12.12 6.44
CA MET A 38 -9.29 -12.21 6.07
C MET A 38 -10.21 -12.06 7.27
N GLY A 39 -9.87 -12.69 8.40
CA GLY A 39 -10.63 -12.57 9.65
C GLY A 39 -10.63 -11.13 10.19
N VAL A 40 -9.46 -10.49 10.23
CA VAL A 40 -9.34 -9.08 10.63
C VAL A 40 -10.10 -8.16 9.66
N GLY A 41 -10.01 -8.41 8.35
CA GLY A 41 -10.75 -7.66 7.34
C GLY A 41 -12.27 -7.81 7.48
N ALA A 42 -12.77 -9.00 7.74
CA ALA A 42 -14.19 -9.23 8.01
C ALA A 42 -14.65 -8.52 9.29
N LEU A 43 -13.85 -8.57 10.36
CA LEU A 43 -14.15 -7.85 11.60
C LEU A 43 -14.15 -6.33 11.39
N SER A 44 -13.27 -5.81 10.51
CA SER A 44 -13.23 -4.40 10.13
C SER A 44 -14.51 -3.94 9.41
N LEU A 45 -15.18 -4.82 8.66
CA LEU A 45 -16.46 -4.51 8.03
C LEU A 45 -17.61 -4.45 9.05
N LEU A 46 -17.54 -5.24 10.13
CA LEU A 46 -18.52 -5.22 11.20
C LEU A 46 -18.34 -3.97 12.10
N PHE A 47 -17.10 -3.54 12.32
CA PHE A 47 -16.76 -2.42 13.20
C PHE A 47 -15.88 -1.39 12.48
N PRO A 48 -16.41 -0.69 11.46
CA PRO A 48 -15.60 0.18 10.60
C PRO A 48 -14.94 1.36 11.34
N PHE A 49 -15.56 1.88 12.37
CA PHE A 49 -14.97 2.94 13.20
C PHE A 49 -13.73 2.43 13.95
N ILE A 50 -13.82 1.25 14.56
CA ILE A 50 -12.69 0.66 15.28
C ILE A 50 -11.55 0.37 14.31
N ALA A 51 -11.86 -0.12 13.11
CA ALA A 51 -10.87 -0.38 12.06
C ALA A 51 -10.17 0.92 11.61
N ALA A 52 -10.92 2.01 11.41
CA ALA A 52 -10.35 3.31 11.03
C ALA A 52 -9.39 3.84 12.11
N PHE A 53 -9.77 3.78 13.38
CA PHE A 53 -8.91 4.22 14.47
C PHE A 53 -7.67 3.32 14.65
N SER A 54 -7.83 1.99 14.53
CA SER A 54 -6.71 1.05 14.58
C SER A 54 -5.72 1.29 13.44
N PHE A 55 -6.22 1.52 12.23
CA PHE A 55 -5.39 1.85 11.07
C PHE A 55 -4.64 3.18 11.28
N ASN A 56 -5.30 4.19 11.86
CA ASN A 56 -4.66 5.46 12.20
C ASN A 56 -3.47 5.27 13.15
N ILE A 57 -3.60 4.44 14.18
CA ILE A 57 -2.51 4.15 15.12
C ILE A 57 -1.34 3.46 14.38
N VAL A 58 -1.62 2.49 13.52
CA VAL A 58 -0.60 1.81 12.72
C VAL A 58 0.15 2.81 11.83
N VAL A 59 -0.57 3.72 11.17
CA VAL A 59 0.04 4.78 10.35
C VAL A 59 0.88 5.71 11.23
N GLY A 60 0.37 6.15 12.38
CA GLY A 60 1.10 6.99 13.33
C GLY A 60 2.42 6.37 13.79
N VAL A 61 2.39 5.09 14.19
CA VAL A 61 3.60 4.33 14.59
C VAL A 61 4.56 4.21 13.41
N THR A 62 4.06 3.89 12.22
CA THR A 62 4.87 3.76 11.00
C THR A 62 5.56 5.09 10.66
N LEU A 63 4.86 6.22 10.78
CA LEU A 63 5.43 7.55 10.59
C LEU A 63 6.51 7.87 11.63
N LEU A 64 6.32 7.51 12.90
CA LEU A 64 7.34 7.71 13.93
C LEU A 64 8.60 6.90 13.64
N VAL A 65 8.46 5.62 13.37
CA VAL A 65 9.59 4.73 13.04
C VAL A 65 10.29 5.20 11.77
N GLY A 66 9.53 5.54 10.73
CA GLY A 66 10.05 6.08 9.47
C GLY A 66 10.75 7.41 9.66
N GLY A 67 10.21 8.30 10.50
CA GLY A 67 10.81 9.58 10.85
C GLY A 67 12.16 9.43 11.55
N ILE A 68 12.23 8.55 12.56
CA ILE A 68 13.49 8.23 13.26
C ILE A 68 14.50 7.64 12.27
N ALA A 69 14.10 6.67 11.45
CA ALA A 69 14.99 6.05 10.46
C ALA A 69 15.54 7.10 9.47
N THR A 70 14.68 8.00 8.98
CA THR A 70 15.05 9.07 8.05
C THR A 70 16.03 10.05 8.69
N LEU A 71 15.84 10.42 9.96
CA LEU A 71 16.78 11.29 10.68
C LEU A 71 18.12 10.62 10.92
N VAL A 72 18.13 9.35 11.27
CA VAL A 72 19.37 8.56 11.42
C VAL A 72 20.13 8.50 10.09
N GLN A 73 19.43 8.28 8.98
CA GLN A 73 20.05 8.30 7.65
C GLN A 73 20.62 9.69 7.31
N ALA A 74 19.85 10.75 7.56
CA ALA A 74 20.32 12.13 7.34
C ALA A 74 21.57 12.46 8.14
N ALA A 75 21.64 12.01 9.40
CA ALA A 75 22.82 12.20 10.27
C ALA A 75 24.07 11.46 9.75
N ARG A 76 23.88 10.29 9.13
CA ARG A 76 24.99 9.51 8.52
C ARG A 76 25.51 10.13 7.21
N MET A 77 24.64 10.79 6.43
CA MET A 77 24.97 11.38 5.12
C MET A 77 25.41 12.86 5.20
N ARG A 78 26.12 13.27 6.20
CA ARG A 78 26.44 14.65 6.62
C ARG A 78 27.12 15.56 5.58
N ARG A 79 27.39 15.09 4.34
CA ARG A 79 28.14 15.83 3.30
C ARG A 79 27.37 16.09 2.00
N TRP A 80 26.08 15.80 1.92
CA TRP A 80 25.33 15.98 0.67
C TRP A 80 24.27 17.09 0.80
N ARG A 81 24.10 17.87 -0.27
CA ARG A 81 23.07 18.93 -0.37
C ARG A 81 21.63 18.41 -0.14
N GLY A 82 21.39 17.09 -0.24
CA GLY A 82 20.13 16.44 0.08
C GLY A 82 19.84 16.20 1.56
N SER A 83 20.83 16.38 2.45
CA SER A 83 20.66 16.12 3.89
C SER A 83 19.62 17.03 4.54
N ALA A 84 19.53 18.30 4.12
CA ALA A 84 18.55 19.24 4.66
C ALA A 84 17.10 18.82 4.35
N VAL A 85 16.84 18.34 3.13
CA VAL A 85 15.52 17.83 2.72
C VAL A 85 15.18 16.58 3.51
N GLN A 86 16.13 15.67 3.72
CA GLN A 86 15.92 14.46 4.51
C GLN A 86 15.64 14.77 6.00
N VAL A 87 16.33 15.75 6.59
CA VAL A 87 16.03 16.20 7.96
C VAL A 87 14.63 16.78 8.04
N LEU A 88 14.25 17.63 7.10
CA LEU A 88 12.91 18.21 7.04
C LEU A 88 11.82 17.13 6.92
N LEU A 89 12.02 16.14 6.04
CA LEU A 89 11.10 15.01 5.89
C LEU A 89 11.02 14.15 7.16
N GLY A 90 12.17 13.89 7.80
CA GLY A 90 12.22 13.15 9.06
C GLY A 90 11.48 13.85 10.19
N LEU A 91 11.63 15.18 10.30
CA LEU A 91 10.89 16.01 11.26
C LEU A 91 9.39 16.04 10.94
N LEU A 92 9.03 16.13 9.66
CA LEU A 92 7.62 16.10 9.22
C LEU A 92 6.96 14.75 9.56
N TYR A 93 7.67 13.64 9.36
CA TYR A 93 7.20 12.30 9.71
C TYR A 93 7.05 12.14 11.23
N LEU A 94 8.00 12.63 12.03
CA LEU A 94 7.89 12.60 13.48
C LEU A 94 6.71 13.46 13.97
N GLY A 95 6.61 14.70 13.50
CA GLY A 95 5.51 15.60 13.86
C GLY A 95 4.15 15.01 13.46
N GLY A 96 4.02 14.48 12.24
CA GLY A 96 2.84 13.78 11.79
C GLY A 96 2.51 12.57 12.66
N GLY A 97 3.48 11.69 12.92
CA GLY A 97 3.29 10.51 13.76
C GLY A 97 2.84 10.83 15.19
N ILE A 98 3.41 11.88 15.79
CA ILE A 98 2.98 12.37 17.12
C ILE A 98 1.52 12.85 17.08
N ILE A 99 1.14 13.65 16.08
CA ILE A 99 -0.24 14.14 15.93
C ILE A 99 -1.21 12.99 15.75
N PHE A 100 -0.88 11.98 14.94
CA PHE A 100 -1.73 10.82 14.69
C PHE A 100 -1.97 9.98 15.95
N ILE A 101 -1.00 9.90 16.85
CA ILE A 101 -1.12 9.15 18.11
C ILE A 101 -1.76 10.00 19.20
N ALA A 102 -1.36 11.27 19.33
CA ALA A 102 -1.87 12.16 20.36
C ALA A 102 -3.32 12.58 20.13
N ASN A 103 -3.72 12.73 18.86
CA ASN A 103 -5.09 13.06 18.47
C ASN A 103 -5.60 12.11 17.39
N PRO A 104 -6.06 10.89 17.75
CA PRO A 104 -6.46 9.89 16.77
C PRO A 104 -7.62 10.34 15.88
N PHE A 105 -8.51 11.19 16.39
CA PHE A 105 -9.63 11.71 15.62
C PHE A 105 -9.16 12.62 14.48
N ALA A 106 -8.23 13.52 14.74
CA ALA A 106 -7.63 14.38 13.72
C ALA A 106 -6.85 13.55 12.69
N GLY A 107 -6.15 12.51 13.13
CA GLY A 107 -5.44 11.59 12.26
C GLY A 107 -6.35 10.82 11.31
N VAL A 108 -7.44 10.22 11.84
CA VAL A 108 -8.44 9.54 11.01
C VAL A 108 -9.07 10.50 10.01
N LEU A 109 -9.37 11.73 10.44
CA LEU A 109 -9.92 12.77 9.56
C LEU A 109 -8.94 13.11 8.42
N ALA A 110 -7.67 13.29 8.73
CA ALA A 110 -6.62 13.57 7.75
C ALA A 110 -6.47 12.42 6.74
N LEU A 111 -6.47 11.16 7.21
CA LEU A 111 -6.44 9.98 6.33
C LEU A 111 -7.67 9.91 5.42
N THR A 112 -8.84 10.24 5.95
CA THR A 112 -10.10 10.24 5.19
C THR A 112 -10.08 11.31 4.09
N ILE A 113 -9.59 12.52 4.39
CA ILE A 113 -9.41 13.59 3.40
C ILE A 113 -8.42 13.15 2.32
N MET A 114 -7.29 12.57 2.73
CA MET A 114 -6.28 12.08 1.79
C MET A 114 -6.85 10.99 0.87
N LEU A 115 -7.62 10.05 1.43
CA LEU A 115 -8.28 8.99 0.66
C LEU A 115 -9.31 9.57 -0.33
N GLY A 116 -10.15 10.51 0.11
CA GLY A 116 -11.11 11.19 -0.75
C GLY A 116 -10.44 11.94 -1.89
N ALA A 117 -9.38 12.70 -1.61
CA ALA A 117 -8.60 13.40 -2.61
C ALA A 117 -7.92 12.43 -3.60
N PHE A 118 -7.40 11.29 -3.09
CA PHE A 118 -6.80 10.26 -3.94
C PHE A 118 -7.83 9.65 -4.91
N PHE A 119 -9.03 9.29 -4.43
CA PHE A 119 -10.08 8.76 -5.30
C PHE A 119 -10.57 9.80 -6.32
N ALA A 120 -10.66 11.06 -5.93
CA ALA A 120 -11.02 12.13 -6.84
C ALA A 120 -9.97 12.32 -7.95
N ALA A 121 -8.69 12.32 -7.59
CA ALA A 121 -7.59 12.44 -8.54
C ALA A 121 -7.48 11.20 -9.47
N ASP A 122 -7.60 9.98 -8.92
CA ASP A 122 -7.60 8.73 -9.69
C ASP A 122 -8.79 8.68 -10.66
N GLY A 123 -9.98 9.08 -10.20
CA GLY A 123 -11.17 9.16 -11.03
C GLY A 123 -11.00 10.15 -12.19
N ALA A 124 -10.48 11.35 -11.92
CA ALA A 124 -10.19 12.33 -12.94
C ALA A 124 -9.14 11.81 -13.95
N ALA A 125 -8.08 11.19 -13.48
CA ALA A 125 -7.05 10.61 -14.35
C ALA A 125 -7.62 9.50 -15.26
N ARG A 126 -8.49 8.63 -14.76
CA ARG A 126 -9.15 7.57 -15.53
C ARG A 126 -10.11 8.14 -16.57
N ILE A 127 -10.83 9.20 -16.25
CA ILE A 127 -11.70 9.88 -17.22
C ILE A 127 -10.88 10.48 -18.36
N ILE A 128 -9.78 11.17 -18.04
CA ILE A 128 -8.87 11.73 -19.06
C ILE A 128 -8.30 10.59 -19.93
N LEU A 129 -7.88 9.50 -19.30
CA LEU A 129 -7.35 8.33 -20.01
C LEU A 129 -8.40 7.70 -20.94
N ALA A 130 -9.66 7.58 -20.48
CA ALA A 130 -10.77 7.07 -21.29
C ALA A 130 -10.95 7.83 -22.60
N PHE A 131 -10.85 9.17 -22.56
CA PHE A 131 -10.93 10.01 -23.77
C PHE A 131 -9.71 9.84 -24.68
N ARG A 132 -8.52 9.62 -24.14
CA ARG A 132 -7.30 9.41 -24.93
C ARG A 132 -7.27 8.06 -25.65
N VAL A 133 -7.89 7.04 -25.07
CA VAL A 133 -7.87 5.66 -25.60
C VAL A 133 -9.02 5.42 -26.60
N ARG A 134 -9.89 6.39 -26.86
CA ARG A 134 -10.88 6.29 -27.95
C ARG A 134 -10.18 6.09 -29.30
N PRO A 135 -10.63 5.14 -30.14
CA PRO A 135 -11.89 4.38 -30.19
C PRO A 135 -11.76 2.90 -29.76
N GLN A 136 -10.86 2.52 -28.87
CA GLN A 136 -10.68 1.13 -28.46
C GLN A 136 -11.94 0.58 -27.77
N ARG A 137 -12.21 -0.73 -27.99
CA ARG A 137 -13.46 -1.39 -27.58
C ARG A 137 -13.76 -1.33 -26.06
N ALA A 138 -12.76 -1.02 -25.21
CA ALA A 138 -12.86 -1.02 -23.75
C ALA A 138 -12.83 0.40 -23.13
N TRP A 139 -12.83 1.49 -23.91
CA TRP A 139 -12.70 2.86 -23.38
C TRP A 139 -13.80 3.23 -22.37
N TRP A 140 -15.00 2.71 -22.56
CA TRP A 140 -16.14 2.96 -21.68
C TRP A 140 -15.96 2.40 -20.28
N LEU A 141 -15.19 1.29 -20.09
CA LEU A 141 -14.86 0.74 -18.78
C LEU A 141 -14.00 1.70 -17.96
N PHE A 142 -13.03 2.35 -18.61
CA PHE A 142 -12.22 3.39 -17.96
C PHE A 142 -13.06 4.60 -17.58
N LEU A 143 -14.03 4.98 -18.44
CA LEU A 143 -14.93 6.10 -18.17
C LEU A 143 -15.84 5.79 -16.96
N VAL A 144 -16.49 4.65 -16.95
CA VAL A 144 -17.40 4.24 -15.85
C VAL A 144 -16.63 4.09 -14.54
N SER A 145 -15.45 3.42 -14.57
CA SER A 145 -14.65 3.25 -13.36
C SER A 145 -14.11 4.60 -12.85
N GLY A 146 -13.70 5.49 -13.74
CA GLY A 146 -13.25 6.84 -13.40
C GLY A 146 -14.36 7.70 -12.80
N LEU A 147 -15.55 7.64 -13.37
CA LEU A 147 -16.72 8.37 -12.85
C LEU A 147 -17.13 7.85 -11.46
N LEU A 148 -17.11 6.51 -11.26
CA LEU A 148 -17.39 5.90 -9.97
C LEU A 148 -16.35 6.29 -8.92
N SER A 149 -15.05 6.25 -9.26
CA SER A 149 -13.96 6.65 -8.37
C SER A 149 -14.08 8.13 -7.99
N LEU A 150 -14.36 9.01 -8.96
CA LEU A 150 -14.55 10.43 -8.72
C LEU A 150 -15.76 10.70 -7.81
N ALA A 151 -16.89 10.04 -8.08
CA ALA A 151 -18.11 10.18 -7.27
C ALA A 151 -17.86 9.71 -5.82
N LEU A 152 -17.14 8.59 -5.62
CA LEU A 152 -16.74 8.11 -4.29
C LEU A 152 -15.82 9.10 -3.58
N GLY A 153 -14.83 9.66 -4.27
CA GLY A 153 -13.93 10.67 -3.71
C GLY A 153 -14.69 11.92 -3.23
N VAL A 154 -15.58 12.44 -4.06
CA VAL A 154 -16.43 13.60 -3.73
C VAL A 154 -17.38 13.27 -2.57
N LEU A 155 -18.03 12.10 -2.58
CA LEU A 155 -18.93 11.66 -1.52
C LEU A 155 -18.22 11.57 -0.16
N VAL A 156 -16.99 11.03 -0.15
CA VAL A 156 -16.16 10.95 1.07
C VAL A 156 -15.84 12.36 1.59
N LEU A 157 -15.48 13.30 0.71
CA LEU A 157 -15.15 14.67 1.12
C LEU A 157 -16.37 15.43 1.64
N ILE A 158 -17.54 15.26 1.04
CA ILE A 158 -18.79 15.89 1.50
C ILE A 158 -19.29 15.27 2.80
N GLY A 159 -19.11 13.96 2.97
CA GLY A 159 -19.55 13.22 4.15
C GLY A 159 -18.73 13.42 5.41
N LEU A 160 -17.64 14.21 5.38
CA LEU A 160 -16.77 14.46 6.54
C LEU A 160 -17.51 14.90 7.81
N PRO A 161 -18.47 15.85 7.74
CA PRO A 161 -19.17 16.31 8.94
C PRO A 161 -20.08 15.25 9.58
N SER A 162 -20.57 14.29 8.82
CA SER A 162 -21.51 13.26 9.30
C SER A 162 -20.85 12.05 9.96
N GLY A 163 -19.51 11.97 9.95
CA GLY A 163 -18.76 10.80 10.40
C GLY A 163 -18.85 9.58 9.47
N LEU A 164 -19.74 9.60 8.46
CA LEU A 164 -19.92 8.51 7.51
C LEU A 164 -18.63 8.22 6.71
N SER A 165 -17.87 9.27 6.42
CA SER A 165 -16.57 9.17 5.73
C SER A 165 -15.52 8.41 6.55
N ILE A 166 -15.58 8.50 7.89
CA ILE A 166 -14.68 7.74 8.79
C ILE A 166 -15.02 6.25 8.71
N ALA A 167 -16.31 5.91 8.72
CA ALA A 167 -16.75 4.53 8.53
C ALA A 167 -16.33 4.00 7.16
N PHE A 168 -16.38 4.82 6.11
CA PHE A 168 -15.93 4.47 4.77
C PHE A 168 -14.44 4.11 4.74
N LEU A 169 -13.57 4.86 5.44
CA LEU A 169 -12.16 4.53 5.57
C LEU A 169 -11.98 3.12 6.18
N GLY A 170 -12.71 2.80 7.26
CA GLY A 170 -12.65 1.49 7.89
C GLY A 170 -13.11 0.35 6.97
N VAL A 171 -14.15 0.60 6.17
CA VAL A 171 -14.64 -0.35 5.15
C VAL A 171 -13.59 -0.59 4.06
N VAL A 172 -12.96 0.47 3.54
CA VAL A 172 -11.89 0.36 2.53
C VAL A 172 -10.70 -0.44 3.05
N VAL A 173 -10.29 -0.18 4.30
CA VAL A 173 -9.22 -0.96 4.96
C VAL A 173 -9.63 -2.42 5.10
N GLY A 174 -10.87 -2.70 5.52
CA GLY A 174 -11.39 -4.07 5.67
C GLY A 174 -11.38 -4.84 4.34
N ILE A 175 -11.89 -4.23 3.27
CA ILE A 175 -11.88 -4.83 1.93
C ILE A 175 -10.46 -5.10 1.46
N ASN A 176 -9.53 -4.15 1.64
CA ASN A 176 -8.13 -4.32 1.27
C ASN A 176 -7.48 -5.48 2.02
N MET A 177 -7.73 -5.62 3.32
CA MET A 177 -7.23 -6.73 4.13
C MET A 177 -7.78 -8.09 3.66
N ILE A 178 -9.07 -8.16 3.30
CA ILE A 178 -9.68 -9.38 2.76
C ILE A 178 -9.03 -9.75 1.42
N LEU A 179 -8.90 -8.79 0.49
CA LEU A 179 -8.29 -9.03 -0.81
C LEU A 179 -6.83 -9.46 -0.69
N THR A 180 -6.08 -8.83 0.21
CA THR A 180 -4.69 -9.18 0.48
C THR A 180 -4.59 -10.60 1.06
N GLY A 181 -5.43 -10.94 2.06
CA GLY A 181 -5.50 -12.29 2.64
C GLY A 181 -5.88 -13.35 1.60
N PHE A 182 -6.83 -13.05 0.74
CA PHE A 182 -7.22 -13.92 -0.37
C PHE A 182 -6.08 -14.14 -1.37
N SER A 183 -5.32 -13.08 -1.70
CA SER A 183 -4.15 -13.18 -2.59
C SER A 183 -3.09 -14.10 -2.01
N PHE A 184 -2.81 -14.03 -0.69
CA PHE A 184 -1.88 -14.96 -0.03
C PHE A 184 -2.35 -16.42 -0.12
N LEU A 185 -3.64 -16.68 0.04
CA LEU A 185 -4.19 -18.03 -0.09
C LEU A 185 -4.10 -18.56 -1.52
N CYS A 186 -4.40 -17.74 -2.53
CA CYS A 186 -4.29 -18.09 -3.93
C CYS A 186 -2.86 -18.40 -4.35
N CYS A 187 -1.89 -17.58 -3.94
CA CYS A 187 -0.47 -17.81 -4.24
C CYS A 187 0.02 -19.15 -3.69
N THR A 188 -0.43 -19.50 -2.46
CA THR A 188 -0.04 -20.76 -1.82
C THR A 188 -0.71 -21.99 -2.46
N GLY A 189 -1.86 -21.82 -3.13
CA GLY A 189 -2.60 -22.90 -3.80
C GLY A 189 -2.02 -23.29 -5.18
N ASN A 190 -1.33 -22.37 -5.86
CA ASN A 190 -0.90 -22.59 -7.24
C ASN A 190 0.38 -23.46 -7.38
N GLU A 191 1.18 -23.58 -6.33
CA GLU A 191 2.40 -24.42 -6.35
C GLU A 191 2.11 -25.93 -6.51
N ARG A 192 0.86 -26.38 -6.29
CA ARG A 192 0.49 -27.79 -6.50
C ARG A 192 0.37 -28.20 -7.96
N ARG A 193 0.26 -27.25 -8.91
CA ARG A 193 0.06 -27.57 -10.34
C ARG A 193 1.38 -27.67 -11.11
N GLY A 194 2.49 -27.18 -10.58
CA GLY A 194 3.81 -27.19 -11.24
C GLY A 194 4.65 -28.47 -11.02
N THR A 195 4.24 -29.39 -10.13
CA THR A 195 5.01 -30.61 -9.81
C THR A 195 4.44 -31.88 -10.43
N LEU A 196 3.44 -31.81 -11.31
CA LEU A 196 2.80 -32.95 -11.96
C LEU A 196 2.89 -32.92 -13.49
N SER A 197 3.84 -32.13 -14.07
CA SER A 197 4.13 -32.17 -15.52
C SER A 197 5.59 -32.51 -15.79
#